data_97791f64fcc6d447e03647caf62759d4
#
_entry.id   97791f64fcc6d447e03647caf62759d4
#
_cell.length_a   1.000
_cell.length_b   1.000
_cell.length_c   1.000
_cell.angle_alpha   90.00
_cell.angle_beta   90.00
_cell.angle_gamma   90.00
#
_symmetry.space_group_name_H-M   'P 1'
#
loop_
_entity.id
_entity.type
_entity.pdbx_description
1 polymer ?
#
loop_
_entity_poly.entity_id
_entity_poly.type
_entity_poly.pdbx_seq_one_letter_code
_entity_poly.pdbx_strand_id
1 'polypeptide(L)'
;MPELSVPGMSRHTGTLTPSDGLLVQDVGVPASIPAIVEPSVLRWARESIDLTPVAASRKIGVPDDRVAAWESGEEVPTIAQLRKAADVYKRSLAVFFLAAPPAGFDTLRDFRRHEGATAGPWSQGLHEDYRRAHVQRDLALELYELEDAEPPSGWQISPLPSPDDALASAARQRLLAGAPLPLPGGSGTAYEHLNTWVAALETAGVMVLAASGGRVPTSEMRAFSLYFDVLPVIVVNGADATRGRLFSLLHEYAHLLLHTGGLCDTVTDAGATSPDRRLEARCNAIAAAILMPQAAVLAQPEVQARVNARASWTYSSLAAAAAPFGVSTEAFLRRLVDLGRVDPGFYSARREEYLARYEDEEAKSQGGGDWYRNTARDLGKGYVRLVSDAYRRRVIDSYTAATYLNVKVSQISRLAQAAALRNAV
;
A
#
# COMPACT_ATOMS: atom_id res chain seq x y z
N MET A 1 20.79 -1.81 -80.07
CA MET A 1 20.18 -1.74 -81.42
C MET A 1 19.15 -2.88 -81.56
N PRO A 2 17.91 -2.66 -82.14
CA PRO A 2 17.32 -1.38 -82.62
C PRO A 2 16.11 -0.94 -81.80
N GLU A 3 15.89 0.35 -81.60
CA GLU A 3 14.97 1.33 -82.20
C GLU A 3 13.70 0.76 -82.88
N LEU A 4 12.55 1.34 -82.49
CA LEU A 4 11.41 1.73 -83.33
C LEU A 4 10.39 2.48 -82.41
N SER A 5 10.34 3.81 -82.43
CA SER A 5 9.54 4.67 -83.33
C SER A 5 8.12 4.95 -82.84
N VAL A 6 7.91 6.20 -82.44
CA VAL A 6 6.62 6.88 -82.16
C VAL A 6 5.93 7.25 -83.49
N PRO A 7 4.60 7.29 -83.57
CA PRO A 7 3.92 8.51 -84.00
C PRO A 7 2.66 8.79 -83.18
N GLY A 8 2.33 10.04 -82.84
CA GLY A 8 1.82 11.04 -83.64
C GLY A 8 0.68 11.73 -82.91
N MET A 9 0.80 13.00 -82.66
CA MET A 9 -0.18 13.94 -82.04
C MET A 9 -1.50 14.04 -82.88
N SER A 10 -2.60 14.16 -82.12
CA SER A 10 -3.69 15.03 -82.61
C SER A 10 -4.41 15.75 -81.46
N ARG A 11 -4.37 17.01 -81.46
CA ARG A 11 -5.08 17.91 -80.50
C ARG A 11 -6.55 18.06 -80.97
N HIS A 12 -7.48 17.77 -80.04
CA HIS A 12 -8.82 18.30 -80.09
C HIS A 12 -9.15 19.16 -78.87
N THR A 13 -9.29 20.45 -79.10
CA THR A 13 -9.89 21.44 -78.24
C THR A 13 -11.39 21.20 -78.18
N GLY A 14 -11.90 20.75 -77.05
CA GLY A 14 -13.33 20.67 -76.73
C GLY A 14 -13.62 21.42 -75.45
N THR A 15 -14.29 22.53 -75.58
CA THR A 15 -14.90 23.40 -74.56
C THR A 15 -15.93 22.53 -73.79
N LEU A 16 -15.73 22.29 -72.49
CA LEU A 16 -16.74 21.70 -71.61
C LEU A 16 -17.31 22.76 -70.67
N THR A 17 -18.62 22.98 -70.80
CA THR A 17 -19.48 23.76 -69.93
C THR A 17 -19.58 23.13 -68.52
N PRO A 18 -19.72 23.92 -67.42
CA PRO A 18 -19.83 23.41 -66.07
C PRO A 18 -21.29 23.10 -65.72
N SER A 19 -21.67 21.86 -65.64
CA SER A 19 -22.88 21.45 -64.94
C SER A 19 -22.82 19.92 -64.69
N ASP A 20 -22.30 19.53 -63.56
CA ASP A 20 -22.76 18.37 -62.82
C ASP A 20 -22.22 18.47 -61.40
N GLY A 21 -23.12 18.85 -60.50
CA GLY A 21 -22.84 18.91 -59.07
C GLY A 21 -22.56 17.48 -58.55
N LEU A 22 -21.29 17.18 -58.27
CA LEU A 22 -20.95 16.11 -57.40
C LEU A 22 -21.46 16.45 -56.01
N LEU A 23 -22.55 15.79 -55.60
CA LEU A 23 -22.97 15.68 -54.22
C LEU A 23 -21.80 15.06 -53.45
N VAL A 24 -21.03 15.89 -52.74
CA VAL A 24 -20.15 15.44 -51.68
C VAL A 24 -21.10 14.82 -50.65
N GLN A 25 -21.19 13.49 -50.61
CA GLN A 25 -21.81 12.78 -49.51
C GLN A 25 -21.06 13.20 -48.26
N ASP A 26 -21.77 13.91 -47.40
CA ASP A 26 -21.36 14.22 -46.06
C ASP A 26 -20.97 12.88 -45.37
N VAL A 27 -19.66 12.60 -45.25
CA VAL A 27 -19.15 11.43 -44.54
C VAL A 27 -19.46 11.73 -43.09
N GLY A 28 -20.64 11.32 -42.64
CA GLY A 28 -21.10 11.51 -41.28
C GLY A 28 -20.01 11.06 -40.32
N VAL A 29 -19.76 11.91 -39.32
CA VAL A 29 -18.92 11.62 -38.18
C VAL A 29 -19.23 10.17 -37.74
N PRO A 30 -18.23 9.26 -37.60
CA PRO A 30 -18.48 7.86 -37.31
C PRO A 30 -19.35 7.78 -36.06
N ALA A 31 -20.48 7.10 -36.20
CA ALA A 31 -21.44 6.91 -35.11
C ALA A 31 -20.68 6.38 -33.88
N SER A 32 -20.78 7.06 -32.75
CA SER A 32 -20.12 6.69 -31.51
C SER A 32 -20.58 5.26 -31.12
N ILE A 33 -19.62 4.32 -31.06
CA ILE A 33 -19.92 2.90 -30.78
C ILE A 33 -20.36 2.78 -29.33
N PRO A 34 -21.60 2.28 -29.04
CA PRO A 34 -22.07 2.06 -27.70
C PRO A 34 -21.27 0.90 -27.03
N ALA A 35 -20.96 1.05 -25.75
CA ALA A 35 -20.34 0.02 -24.96
C ALA A 35 -21.43 -0.75 -24.21
N ILE A 36 -21.69 -1.99 -24.59
CA ILE A 36 -22.63 -2.85 -23.88
C ILE A 36 -21.96 -3.28 -22.57
N VAL A 37 -22.36 -2.67 -21.47
CA VAL A 37 -21.80 -2.90 -20.12
C VAL A 37 -22.93 -3.16 -19.13
N GLU A 38 -22.61 -3.93 -18.10
CA GLU A 38 -23.56 -4.20 -17.02
C GLU A 38 -23.63 -2.99 -16.07
N PRO A 39 -24.83 -2.37 -15.87
CA PRO A 39 -24.99 -1.20 -15.01
C PRO A 39 -24.48 -1.39 -13.57
N SER A 40 -24.62 -2.60 -13.03
CA SER A 40 -24.15 -2.96 -11.70
C SER A 40 -22.62 -2.87 -11.57
N VAL A 41 -21.87 -3.19 -12.64
CA VAL A 41 -20.40 -3.08 -12.69
C VAL A 41 -19.97 -1.62 -12.76
N LEU A 42 -20.69 -0.76 -13.50
CA LEU A 42 -20.42 0.69 -13.52
C LEU A 42 -20.62 1.30 -12.14
N ARG A 43 -21.75 0.98 -11.48
CA ARG A 43 -22.06 1.44 -10.13
C ARG A 43 -21.00 0.98 -9.13
N TRP A 44 -20.68 -0.31 -9.11
CA TRP A 44 -19.63 -0.87 -8.25
C TRP A 44 -18.29 -0.18 -8.46
N ALA A 45 -17.89 0.05 -9.70
CA ALA A 45 -16.61 0.70 -10.01
C ALA A 45 -16.55 2.13 -9.46
N ARG A 46 -17.63 2.91 -9.58
CA ARG A 46 -17.75 4.25 -9.01
C ARG A 46 -17.74 4.23 -7.48
N GLU A 47 -18.56 3.37 -6.88
CA GLU A 47 -18.68 3.24 -5.42
C GLU A 47 -17.38 2.77 -4.78
N SER A 48 -16.63 1.94 -5.49
CA SER A 48 -15.31 1.46 -5.02
C SER A 48 -14.24 2.57 -4.86
N ILE A 49 -14.54 3.79 -5.29
CA ILE A 49 -13.71 4.98 -5.12
C ILE A 49 -14.50 6.15 -4.47
N ASP A 50 -15.58 5.83 -3.78
CA ASP A 50 -16.44 6.78 -3.02
C ASP A 50 -16.88 8.03 -3.81
N LEU A 51 -17.10 7.91 -5.13
CA LEU A 51 -17.63 9.00 -5.94
C LEU A 51 -19.15 8.99 -5.98
N THR A 52 -19.75 10.17 -5.84
CA THR A 52 -21.17 10.34 -6.20
C THR A 52 -21.33 10.33 -7.72
N PRO A 53 -22.52 9.94 -8.27
CA PRO A 53 -22.76 9.97 -9.72
C PRO A 53 -22.45 11.34 -10.36
N VAL A 54 -22.85 12.42 -9.70
CA VAL A 54 -22.58 13.79 -10.15
C VAL A 54 -21.07 14.10 -10.18
N ALA A 55 -20.34 13.73 -9.13
CA ALA A 55 -18.90 13.93 -9.08
C ALA A 55 -18.17 13.11 -10.16
N ALA A 56 -18.62 11.90 -10.42
CA ALA A 56 -18.11 11.05 -11.48
C ALA A 56 -18.40 11.66 -12.87
N SER A 57 -19.61 12.12 -13.13
CA SER A 57 -19.99 12.78 -14.38
C SER A 57 -19.08 13.96 -14.70
N ARG A 58 -18.82 14.82 -13.72
CA ARG A 58 -17.92 15.97 -13.87
C ARG A 58 -16.47 15.55 -14.17
N LYS A 59 -15.94 14.52 -13.51
CA LYS A 59 -14.59 14.01 -13.76
C LYS A 59 -14.45 13.35 -15.13
N ILE A 60 -15.48 12.66 -15.60
CA ILE A 60 -15.53 12.01 -16.93
C ILE A 60 -15.72 13.07 -18.03
N GLY A 61 -16.31 14.22 -17.70
CA GLY A 61 -16.62 15.30 -18.64
C GLY A 61 -17.90 15.03 -19.42
N VAL A 62 -18.95 14.58 -18.73
CA VAL A 62 -20.30 14.34 -19.24
C VAL A 62 -21.32 15.12 -18.39
N PRO A 63 -22.58 15.33 -18.84
CA PRO A 63 -23.63 15.97 -18.06
C PRO A 63 -23.81 15.31 -16.67
N ASP A 64 -24.20 16.09 -15.67
CA ASP A 64 -24.25 15.67 -14.25
C ASP A 64 -25.15 14.46 -13.99
N ASP A 65 -26.19 14.23 -14.80
CA ASP A 65 -27.16 13.12 -14.74
C ASP A 65 -26.69 11.86 -15.50
N ARG A 66 -25.70 11.97 -16.35
CA ARG A 66 -25.31 10.93 -17.31
C ARG A 66 -24.84 9.64 -16.66
N VAL A 67 -24.02 9.71 -15.62
CA VAL A 67 -23.53 8.52 -14.93
C VAL A 67 -24.69 7.79 -14.22
N ALA A 68 -25.64 8.52 -13.65
CA ALA A 68 -26.81 7.93 -13.05
C ALA A 68 -27.67 7.18 -14.08
N ALA A 69 -27.84 7.76 -15.28
CA ALA A 69 -28.55 7.12 -16.39
C ALA A 69 -27.85 5.84 -16.90
N TRP A 70 -26.51 5.81 -16.91
CA TRP A 70 -25.76 4.59 -17.23
C TRP A 70 -25.93 3.49 -16.16
N GLU A 71 -25.97 3.88 -14.89
CA GLU A 71 -26.09 2.96 -13.76
C GLU A 71 -27.52 2.48 -13.51
N SER A 72 -28.53 3.18 -14.07
CA SER A 72 -29.93 2.71 -14.11
C SER A 72 -30.21 1.85 -15.35
N GLY A 73 -29.34 1.88 -16.36
CA GLY A 73 -29.56 1.22 -17.65
C GLY A 73 -30.45 2.01 -18.61
N GLU A 74 -30.85 3.24 -18.25
CA GLU A 74 -31.63 4.12 -19.13
C GLU A 74 -30.83 4.55 -20.37
N GLU A 75 -29.52 4.72 -20.22
CA GLU A 75 -28.59 5.04 -21.29
C GLU A 75 -27.36 4.12 -21.24
N VAL A 76 -26.66 4.05 -22.37
CA VAL A 76 -25.45 3.24 -22.52
C VAL A 76 -24.30 4.17 -22.87
N PRO A 77 -23.14 4.08 -22.18
CA PRO A 77 -21.96 4.88 -22.53
C PRO A 77 -21.40 4.47 -23.88
N THR A 78 -20.78 5.39 -24.58
CA THR A 78 -19.95 5.04 -25.73
C THR A 78 -18.62 4.45 -25.27
N ILE A 79 -17.91 3.69 -26.15
CA ILE A 79 -16.56 3.18 -25.84
C ILE A 79 -15.60 4.30 -25.40
N ALA A 80 -15.69 5.49 -26.03
CA ALA A 80 -14.86 6.63 -25.66
C ALA A 80 -15.19 7.17 -24.25
N GLN A 81 -16.47 7.21 -23.90
CA GLN A 81 -16.91 7.61 -22.55
C GLN A 81 -16.56 6.55 -21.52
N LEU A 82 -16.70 5.27 -21.88
CA LEU A 82 -16.31 4.17 -20.99
C LEU A 82 -14.80 4.15 -20.70
N ARG A 83 -13.95 4.47 -21.70
CA ARG A 83 -12.50 4.63 -21.46
C ARG A 83 -12.22 5.73 -20.45
N LYS A 84 -12.87 6.89 -20.59
CA LYS A 84 -12.73 7.98 -19.62
C LYS A 84 -13.24 7.57 -18.24
N ALA A 85 -14.37 6.84 -18.15
CA ALA A 85 -14.87 6.30 -16.90
C ALA A 85 -13.88 5.30 -16.30
N ALA A 86 -13.30 4.40 -17.10
CA ALA A 86 -12.27 3.48 -16.68
C ALA A 86 -11.03 4.19 -16.08
N ASP A 87 -10.58 5.26 -16.75
CA ASP A 87 -9.47 6.10 -16.25
C ASP A 87 -9.83 6.81 -14.93
N VAL A 88 -11.05 7.34 -14.80
CA VAL A 88 -11.54 8.00 -13.58
C VAL A 88 -11.68 6.99 -12.45
N TYR A 89 -12.27 5.82 -12.72
CA TYR A 89 -12.52 4.77 -11.72
C TYR A 89 -11.28 3.90 -11.46
N LYS A 90 -10.18 4.14 -12.20
CA LYS A 90 -8.92 3.39 -12.08
C LYS A 90 -9.14 1.87 -12.23
N ARG A 91 -9.91 1.50 -13.23
CA ARG A 91 -10.19 0.12 -13.60
C ARG A 91 -9.73 -0.15 -15.03
N SER A 92 -9.31 -1.36 -15.33
CA SER A 92 -9.08 -1.74 -16.73
C SER A 92 -10.40 -1.71 -17.50
N LEU A 93 -10.36 -1.34 -18.76
CA LEU A 93 -11.55 -1.31 -19.60
C LEU A 93 -12.27 -2.68 -19.64
N ALA A 94 -11.49 -3.77 -19.57
CA ALA A 94 -12.01 -5.15 -19.60
C ALA A 94 -12.97 -5.46 -18.43
N VAL A 95 -12.77 -4.86 -17.26
CA VAL A 95 -13.61 -5.09 -16.06
C VAL A 95 -15.07 -4.70 -16.31
N PHE A 96 -15.31 -3.66 -17.13
CA PHE A 96 -16.68 -3.19 -17.40
C PHE A 96 -17.49 -4.12 -18.31
N PHE A 97 -16.87 -5.12 -18.92
CA PHE A 97 -17.52 -6.15 -19.71
C PHE A 97 -17.80 -7.45 -18.94
N LEU A 98 -17.56 -7.45 -17.63
CA LEU A 98 -17.94 -8.56 -16.77
C LEU A 98 -19.48 -8.61 -16.59
N ALA A 99 -20.01 -9.80 -16.43
CA ALA A 99 -21.44 -10.03 -16.22
C ALA A 99 -21.94 -9.62 -14.82
N ALA A 100 -21.01 -9.42 -13.87
CA ALA A 100 -21.29 -8.97 -12.50
C ALA A 100 -20.05 -8.30 -11.91
N PRO A 101 -20.21 -7.49 -10.85
CA PRO A 101 -19.07 -6.97 -10.09
C PRO A 101 -18.17 -8.09 -9.59
N PRO A 102 -16.82 -7.94 -9.65
CA PRO A 102 -15.91 -8.93 -9.11
C PRO A 102 -16.19 -9.21 -7.63
N ALA A 103 -16.32 -10.49 -7.26
CA ALA A 103 -16.43 -10.90 -5.87
C ALA A 103 -15.06 -10.72 -5.16
N GLY A 104 -15.08 -10.34 -3.86
CA GLY A 104 -13.88 -10.31 -3.02
C GLY A 104 -13.18 -8.95 -2.90
N PHE A 105 -13.77 -7.87 -3.42
CA PHE A 105 -13.35 -6.51 -3.07
C PHE A 105 -14.20 -5.98 -1.90
N ASP A 106 -14.03 -6.60 -0.73
CA ASP A 106 -14.60 -6.02 0.48
C ASP A 106 -13.89 -4.68 0.76
N THR A 107 -14.69 -3.65 1.07
CA THR A 107 -14.14 -2.39 1.55
C THR A 107 -13.38 -2.65 2.84
N LEU A 108 -12.13 -2.18 2.93
CA LEU A 108 -11.36 -2.22 4.17
C LEU A 108 -12.20 -1.67 5.32
N ARG A 109 -12.20 -2.39 6.44
CA ARG A 109 -12.79 -1.87 7.67
C ARG A 109 -12.00 -0.63 8.10
N ASP A 110 -12.68 0.52 8.10
CA ASP A 110 -12.05 1.80 8.45
C ASP A 110 -12.16 2.03 9.94
N PHE A 111 -11.11 1.73 10.68
CA PHE A 111 -11.02 1.96 12.13
C PHE A 111 -10.78 3.42 12.51
N ARG A 112 -10.53 4.31 11.54
CA ARG A 112 -10.42 5.77 11.77
C ARG A 112 -11.75 6.43 12.14
N ARG A 113 -12.88 5.74 11.99
CA ARG A 113 -14.20 6.31 12.29
C ARG A 113 -14.39 6.43 13.78
N HIS A 114 -14.15 7.62 14.32
CA HIS A 114 -14.60 8.01 15.64
C HIS A 114 -16.06 8.44 15.60
N GLU A 115 -16.81 8.17 16.66
CA GLU A 115 -18.12 8.78 16.85
C GLU A 115 -17.98 10.31 16.75
N GLY A 116 -18.54 10.91 15.70
CA GLY A 116 -18.55 12.36 15.45
C GLY A 116 -17.51 12.89 14.45
N ALA A 117 -16.55 12.10 13.97
CA ALA A 117 -15.70 12.48 12.85
C ALA A 117 -16.29 11.91 11.56
N THR A 118 -16.69 12.76 10.63
CA THR A 118 -16.88 12.40 9.23
C THR A 118 -15.51 12.10 8.65
N ALA A 119 -15.10 10.83 8.64
CA ALA A 119 -13.99 10.42 7.79
C ALA A 119 -14.36 10.82 6.36
N GLY A 120 -13.58 11.70 5.76
CA GLY A 120 -13.75 12.06 4.35
C GLY A 120 -13.60 10.83 3.47
N PRO A 121 -14.05 10.89 2.20
CA PRO A 121 -13.80 9.82 1.25
C PRO A 121 -12.28 9.58 1.12
N TRP A 122 -11.91 8.34 0.89
CA TRP A 122 -10.51 7.98 0.65
C TRP A 122 -9.93 8.80 -0.51
N SER A 123 -8.68 9.21 -0.38
CA SER A 123 -7.99 9.83 -1.49
C SER A 123 -7.81 8.84 -2.64
N GLN A 124 -7.65 9.37 -3.85
CA GLN A 124 -7.33 8.56 -5.02
C GLN A 124 -6.05 7.72 -4.80
N GLY A 125 -5.03 8.29 -4.11
CA GLY A 125 -3.79 7.61 -3.79
C GLY A 125 -4.00 6.37 -2.92
N LEU A 126 -4.84 6.47 -1.90
CA LEU A 126 -5.16 5.35 -1.02
C LEU A 126 -5.90 4.23 -1.76
N HIS A 127 -6.87 4.58 -2.61
CA HIS A 127 -7.54 3.60 -3.47
C HIS A 127 -6.57 2.91 -4.44
N GLU A 128 -5.59 3.63 -5.00
CA GLU A 128 -4.57 3.06 -5.88
C GLU A 128 -3.67 2.09 -5.12
N ASP A 129 -3.19 2.44 -3.94
CA ASP A 129 -2.34 1.58 -3.12
C ASP A 129 -3.09 0.34 -2.61
N TYR A 130 -4.36 0.47 -2.24
CA TYR A 130 -5.22 -0.65 -1.86
C TYR A 130 -5.35 -1.67 -3.01
N ARG A 131 -5.70 -1.20 -4.22
CA ARG A 131 -5.83 -2.08 -5.39
C ARG A 131 -4.49 -2.70 -5.78
N ARG A 132 -3.41 -1.92 -5.72
CA ARG A 132 -2.07 -2.42 -6.00
C ARG A 132 -1.70 -3.57 -5.06
N ALA A 133 -2.03 -3.46 -3.78
CA ALA A 133 -1.77 -4.52 -2.80
C ALA A 133 -2.46 -5.84 -3.19
N HIS A 134 -3.73 -5.80 -3.62
CA HIS A 134 -4.44 -6.97 -4.11
C HIS A 134 -3.79 -7.55 -5.37
N VAL A 135 -3.55 -6.71 -6.38
CA VAL A 135 -2.94 -7.15 -7.65
C VAL A 135 -1.56 -7.78 -7.42
N GLN A 136 -0.70 -7.16 -6.60
CA GLN A 136 0.62 -7.73 -6.31
C GLN A 136 0.54 -9.06 -5.57
N ARG A 137 -0.44 -9.22 -4.66
CA ARG A 137 -0.68 -10.50 -4.00
C ARG A 137 -1.12 -11.57 -5.00
N ASP A 138 -2.07 -11.28 -5.87
CA ASP A 138 -2.56 -12.23 -6.86
C ASP A 138 -1.44 -12.66 -7.82
N LEU A 139 -0.62 -11.72 -8.28
CA LEU A 139 0.56 -12.02 -9.09
C LEU A 139 1.63 -12.85 -8.34
N ALA A 140 1.78 -12.62 -7.04
CA ALA A 140 2.69 -13.43 -6.22
C ALA A 140 2.18 -14.86 -6.07
N LEU A 141 0.87 -15.06 -5.87
CA LEU A 141 0.26 -16.40 -5.83
C LEU A 141 0.40 -17.14 -7.17
N GLU A 142 0.16 -16.43 -8.28
CA GLU A 142 0.37 -16.98 -9.62
C GLU A 142 1.82 -17.46 -9.80
N LEU A 143 2.82 -16.73 -9.32
CA LEU A 143 4.22 -17.16 -9.39
C LEU A 143 4.49 -18.42 -8.58
N TYR A 144 3.92 -18.56 -7.38
CA TYR A 144 4.04 -19.79 -6.60
C TYR A 144 3.38 -20.99 -7.32
N GLU A 145 2.22 -20.75 -7.94
CA GLU A 145 1.50 -21.78 -8.72
C GLU A 145 2.29 -22.22 -9.95
N LEU A 146 2.88 -21.27 -10.70
CA LEU A 146 3.74 -21.58 -11.86
C LEU A 146 5.01 -22.36 -11.50
N GLU A 147 5.48 -22.24 -10.25
CA GLU A 147 6.65 -22.96 -9.74
C GLU A 147 6.30 -24.27 -9.02
N ASP A 148 5.02 -24.64 -8.95
CA ASP A 148 4.51 -25.75 -8.15
C ASP A 148 5.01 -25.69 -6.68
N ALA A 149 5.01 -24.48 -6.11
CA ALA A 149 5.52 -24.16 -4.79
C ALA A 149 4.43 -23.58 -3.89
N GLU A 150 4.49 -23.90 -2.59
CA GLU A 150 3.59 -23.31 -1.62
C GLU A 150 4.16 -21.98 -1.06
N PRO A 151 3.33 -20.93 -0.94
CA PRO A 151 3.73 -19.73 -0.24
C PRO A 151 4.11 -20.02 1.22
N PRO A 152 5.08 -19.28 1.80
CA PRO A 152 5.38 -19.42 3.23
C PRO A 152 4.15 -19.15 4.10
N SER A 153 3.91 -19.97 5.13
CA SER A 153 2.72 -19.89 6.02
C SER A 153 3.09 -19.74 7.50
N GLY A 154 4.31 -19.33 7.79
CA GLY A 154 4.86 -19.25 9.16
C GLY A 154 4.40 -18.04 9.97
N TRP A 155 3.56 -17.17 9.44
CA TRP A 155 3.13 -15.92 10.10
C TRP A 155 2.06 -16.13 11.18
N GLN A 156 1.26 -17.17 11.05
CA GLN A 156 0.17 -17.48 11.98
C GLN A 156 0.67 -18.11 13.27
N ILE A 157 -0.05 -17.84 14.36
CA ILE A 157 0.15 -18.47 15.66
C ILE A 157 -1.15 -19.14 16.06
N SER A 158 -1.15 -20.45 16.13
CA SER A 158 -2.33 -21.22 16.48
C SER A 158 -1.95 -22.34 17.47
N PRO A 159 -2.70 -22.52 18.58
CA PRO A 159 -3.74 -21.61 19.07
C PRO A 159 -3.16 -20.27 19.54
N LEU A 160 -3.98 -19.20 19.53
CA LEU A 160 -3.54 -17.90 20.04
C LEU A 160 -3.27 -17.98 21.55
N PRO A 161 -2.04 -17.66 22.01
CA PRO A 161 -1.74 -17.61 23.42
C PRO A 161 -2.50 -16.47 24.13
N SER A 162 -2.78 -16.68 25.41
CA SER A 162 -3.35 -15.67 26.30
C SER A 162 -2.52 -15.64 27.59
N PRO A 163 -2.21 -14.48 28.17
CA PRO A 163 -2.59 -13.13 27.75
C PRO A 163 -1.82 -12.59 26.53
N ASP A 164 -2.12 -11.35 26.10
CA ASP A 164 -1.50 -10.72 24.93
C ASP A 164 0.03 -10.64 24.99
N ASP A 165 0.64 -10.53 26.15
CA ASP A 165 2.11 -10.59 26.32
C ASP A 165 2.68 -11.97 25.92
N ALA A 166 1.94 -13.06 26.16
CA ALA A 166 2.33 -14.40 25.71
C ALA A 166 2.21 -14.50 24.18
N LEU A 167 1.16 -13.92 23.59
CA LEU A 167 1.00 -13.83 22.14
C LEU A 167 2.15 -13.02 21.51
N ALA A 168 2.47 -11.87 22.06
CA ALA A 168 3.56 -11.03 21.59
C ALA A 168 4.92 -11.74 21.68
N SER A 169 5.17 -12.48 22.76
CA SER A 169 6.38 -13.28 22.95
C SER A 169 6.49 -14.40 21.92
N ALA A 170 5.42 -15.14 21.68
CA ALA A 170 5.37 -16.21 20.67
C ALA A 170 5.56 -15.65 19.25
N ALA A 171 4.90 -14.52 18.94
CA ALA A 171 5.03 -13.82 17.66
C ALA A 171 6.48 -13.38 17.41
N ARG A 172 7.09 -12.75 18.41
CA ARG A 172 8.49 -12.32 18.33
C ARG A 172 9.43 -13.51 18.11
N GLN A 173 9.29 -14.57 18.90
CA GLN A 173 10.12 -15.76 18.76
C GLN A 173 9.96 -16.39 17.37
N ARG A 174 8.74 -16.53 16.90
CA ARG A 174 8.44 -17.11 15.58
C ARG A 174 9.09 -16.31 14.46
N LEU A 175 8.90 -14.99 14.43
CA LEU A 175 9.45 -14.12 13.40
C LEU A 175 10.99 -14.11 13.42
N LEU A 176 11.60 -13.99 14.60
CA LEU A 176 13.05 -13.90 14.72
C LEU A 176 13.77 -15.23 14.50
N ALA A 177 13.14 -16.35 14.79
CA ALA A 177 13.71 -17.68 14.51
C ALA A 177 13.91 -17.91 13.00
N GLY A 178 13.04 -17.36 12.16
CA GLY A 178 13.13 -17.43 10.70
C GLY A 178 13.78 -16.20 10.04
N ALA A 179 14.16 -15.19 10.83
CA ALA A 179 14.64 -13.93 10.28
C ALA A 179 15.98 -14.11 9.54
N PRO A 180 16.08 -13.65 8.27
CA PRO A 180 17.34 -13.76 7.52
C PRO A 180 18.38 -12.72 7.95
N LEU A 181 17.99 -11.74 8.75
CA LEU A 181 18.86 -10.69 9.30
C LEU A 181 18.71 -10.67 10.83
N PRO A 182 19.81 -10.56 11.58
CA PRO A 182 19.76 -10.40 13.03
C PRO A 182 19.18 -9.03 13.39
N LEU A 183 18.59 -8.91 14.58
CA LEU A 183 18.22 -7.61 15.12
C LEU A 183 19.49 -6.78 15.33
N PRO A 184 19.48 -5.51 14.91
CA PRO A 184 20.59 -4.61 15.19
C PRO A 184 20.84 -4.47 16.69
N GLY A 185 22.13 -4.30 17.06
CA GLY A 185 22.49 -3.95 18.44
C GLY A 185 22.19 -2.49 18.78
N GLY A 186 22.63 -2.04 19.94
CA GLY A 186 22.35 -0.67 20.43
C GLY A 186 22.86 0.48 19.55
N SER A 187 23.77 0.22 18.60
CA SER A 187 24.23 1.17 17.60
C SER A 187 23.45 1.12 16.27
N GLY A 188 22.47 0.23 16.16
CA GLY A 188 21.68 0.07 14.95
C GLY A 188 20.79 1.28 14.65
N THR A 189 20.66 1.60 13.38
CA THR A 189 19.76 2.66 12.91
C THR A 189 18.30 2.18 12.91
N ALA A 190 17.35 3.10 12.99
CA ALA A 190 15.94 2.78 12.87
C ALA A 190 15.61 2.06 11.54
N TYR A 191 16.35 2.38 10.47
CA TYR A 191 16.19 1.75 9.16
C TYR A 191 16.65 0.28 9.14
N GLU A 192 17.73 -0.05 9.86
CA GLU A 192 18.18 -1.44 10.01
C GLU A 192 17.18 -2.26 10.79
N HIS A 193 16.64 -1.71 11.89
CA HIS A 193 15.54 -2.36 12.65
C HIS A 193 14.32 -2.63 11.75
N LEU A 194 13.86 -1.62 11.01
CA LEU A 194 12.73 -1.76 10.08
C LEU A 194 13.00 -2.86 9.05
N ASN A 195 14.19 -2.87 8.42
CA ASN A 195 14.54 -3.87 7.41
C ASN A 195 14.58 -5.29 7.98
N THR A 196 15.07 -5.47 9.21
CA THR A 196 15.08 -6.78 9.86
C THR A 196 13.65 -7.29 10.10
N TRP A 197 12.76 -6.45 10.60
CA TRP A 197 11.36 -6.84 10.83
C TRP A 197 10.59 -7.08 9.53
N VAL A 198 10.82 -6.25 8.51
CA VAL A 198 10.24 -6.49 7.17
C VAL A 198 10.71 -7.84 6.62
N ALA A 199 12.02 -8.11 6.66
CA ALA A 199 12.56 -9.37 6.16
C ALA A 199 12.04 -10.59 6.96
N ALA A 200 11.86 -10.47 8.27
CA ALA A 200 11.30 -11.52 9.12
C ALA A 200 9.84 -11.83 8.75
N LEU A 201 9.02 -10.79 8.55
CA LEU A 201 7.62 -10.93 8.14
C LEU A 201 7.51 -11.52 6.74
N GLU A 202 8.30 -11.05 5.78
CA GLU A 202 8.32 -11.58 4.41
C GLU A 202 8.73 -13.07 4.40
N THR A 203 9.72 -13.45 5.21
CA THR A 203 10.12 -14.87 5.36
C THR A 203 9.03 -15.72 6.00
N ALA A 204 8.25 -15.15 6.90
CA ALA A 204 7.12 -15.82 7.52
C ALA A 204 5.88 -15.93 6.61
N GLY A 205 5.88 -15.26 5.45
CA GLY A 205 4.78 -15.32 4.47
C GLY A 205 3.83 -14.13 4.52
N VAL A 206 4.23 -12.99 5.06
CA VAL A 206 3.49 -11.73 4.98
C VAL A 206 4.11 -10.86 3.90
N MET A 207 3.33 -10.43 2.92
CA MET A 207 3.81 -9.43 1.96
C MET A 207 3.88 -8.06 2.62
N VAL A 208 5.01 -7.38 2.51
CA VAL A 208 5.19 -6.03 3.05
C VAL A 208 5.46 -5.04 1.92
N LEU A 209 4.54 -4.11 1.72
CA LEU A 209 4.59 -3.08 0.69
C LEU A 209 4.67 -1.69 1.36
N ALA A 210 5.00 -0.66 0.57
CA ALA A 210 4.84 0.70 1.05
C ALA A 210 4.02 1.54 0.07
N ALA A 211 3.14 2.40 0.61
CA ALA A 211 2.51 3.44 -0.17
C ALA A 211 3.58 4.40 -0.68
N SER A 212 3.52 4.76 -1.97
CA SER A 212 4.53 5.62 -2.57
C SER A 212 4.55 6.99 -1.91
N GLY A 213 5.74 7.43 -1.47
CA GLY A 213 5.91 8.63 -0.67
C GLY A 213 5.21 9.86 -1.26
N GLY A 214 4.34 10.49 -0.46
CA GLY A 214 3.67 11.75 -0.77
C GLY A 214 2.33 11.66 -1.50
N ARG A 215 1.88 10.48 -1.97
CA ARG A 215 0.54 10.34 -2.59
C ARG A 215 -0.59 10.19 -1.57
N VAL A 216 -0.30 9.58 -0.45
CA VAL A 216 -1.22 9.43 0.69
C VAL A 216 -0.59 10.13 1.89
N PRO A 217 -1.21 11.18 2.44
CA PRO A 217 -0.68 11.85 3.62
C PRO A 217 -0.76 10.91 4.85
N THR A 218 0.18 11.06 5.78
CA THR A 218 0.22 10.26 7.01
C THR A 218 -0.99 10.50 7.92
N SER A 219 -1.61 11.67 7.81
CA SER A 219 -2.88 11.98 8.48
C SER A 219 -4.08 11.19 7.94
N GLU A 220 -4.00 10.69 6.70
CA GLU A 220 -5.04 9.86 6.11
C GLU A 220 -4.80 8.38 6.41
N MET A 221 -3.55 7.91 6.29
CA MET A 221 -3.22 6.51 6.50
C MET A 221 -1.75 6.37 6.92
N ARG A 222 -1.47 5.69 8.02
CA ARG A 222 -0.12 5.29 8.42
C ARG A 222 0.22 3.88 7.95
N ALA A 223 -0.74 2.97 8.01
CA ALA A 223 -0.63 1.63 7.47
C ALA A 223 -2.03 1.02 7.29
N PHE A 224 -2.10 -0.09 6.57
CA PHE A 224 -3.25 -0.98 6.55
C PHE A 224 -2.82 -2.42 6.32
N SER A 225 -3.67 -3.36 6.74
CA SER A 225 -3.47 -4.78 6.49
C SER A 225 -4.65 -5.41 5.77
N LEU A 226 -4.34 -6.36 4.89
CA LEU A 226 -5.29 -7.22 4.20
C LEU A 226 -5.11 -8.63 4.76
N TYR A 227 -6.13 -9.10 5.48
CA TYR A 227 -6.14 -10.45 6.02
C TYR A 227 -6.45 -11.47 4.92
N PHE A 228 -5.60 -12.46 4.82
CA PHE A 228 -5.80 -13.68 4.05
C PHE A 228 -5.12 -14.83 4.79
N ASP A 229 -5.68 -16.03 4.73
CA ASP A 229 -5.06 -17.21 5.34
C ASP A 229 -3.68 -17.51 4.74
N VAL A 230 -3.53 -17.24 3.45
CA VAL A 230 -2.28 -17.41 2.70
C VAL A 230 -1.84 -16.07 2.14
N LEU A 231 -0.60 -15.70 2.40
CA LEU A 231 0.06 -14.50 1.88
C LEU A 231 -0.70 -13.20 2.19
N PRO A 232 -1.00 -12.89 3.48
CA PRO A 232 -1.58 -11.61 3.86
C PRO A 232 -0.65 -10.46 3.51
N VAL A 233 -1.22 -9.25 3.42
CA VAL A 233 -0.48 -8.05 2.99
C VAL A 233 -0.51 -6.98 4.07
N ILE A 234 0.63 -6.36 4.32
CA ILE A 234 0.75 -5.13 5.11
C ILE A 234 1.28 -4.03 4.18
N VAL A 235 0.61 -2.87 4.19
CA VAL A 235 1.07 -1.68 3.47
C VAL A 235 1.36 -0.58 4.48
N VAL A 236 2.62 -0.14 4.57
CA VAL A 236 3.03 0.99 5.42
C VAL A 236 3.14 2.28 4.61
N ASN A 237 2.90 3.43 5.21
CA ASN A 237 3.06 4.69 4.49
C ASN A 237 4.56 5.03 4.31
N GLY A 238 5.01 5.12 3.07
CA GLY A 238 6.40 5.44 2.74
C GLY A 238 6.83 6.87 3.11
N ALA A 239 5.86 7.78 3.34
CA ALA A 239 6.11 9.15 3.79
C ALA A 239 6.29 9.25 5.32
N ASP A 240 5.85 8.26 6.10
CA ASP A 240 6.00 8.26 7.55
C ASP A 240 7.49 8.09 7.96
N ALA A 241 7.86 8.63 9.11
CA ALA A 241 9.18 8.48 9.69
C ALA A 241 9.51 6.99 9.91
N THR A 242 10.79 6.63 9.80
CA THR A 242 11.23 5.22 9.85
C THR A 242 10.80 4.48 11.11
N ARG A 243 10.83 5.16 12.27
CA ARG A 243 10.37 4.59 13.56
C ARG A 243 8.85 4.44 13.62
N GLY A 244 8.11 5.37 13.00
CA GLY A 244 6.65 5.27 12.84
C GLY A 244 6.27 4.08 11.96
N ARG A 245 6.94 3.93 10.81
CA ARG A 245 6.74 2.75 9.93
C ARG A 245 7.02 1.43 10.64
N LEU A 246 8.06 1.37 11.47
CA LEU A 246 8.40 0.19 12.25
C LEU A 246 7.27 -0.17 13.23
N PHE A 247 6.74 0.82 13.95
CA PHE A 247 5.63 0.58 14.88
C PHE A 247 4.37 0.17 14.13
N SER A 248 3.99 0.92 13.08
CA SER A 248 2.83 0.61 12.25
C SER A 248 2.91 -0.77 11.61
N LEU A 249 4.09 -1.22 11.17
CA LEU A 249 4.30 -2.56 10.62
C LEU A 249 3.90 -3.66 11.61
N LEU A 250 4.35 -3.57 12.87
CA LEU A 250 4.03 -4.55 13.89
C LEU A 250 2.61 -4.40 14.44
N HIS A 251 2.04 -3.20 14.39
CA HIS A 251 0.64 -2.94 14.70
C HIS A 251 -0.28 -3.65 13.68
N GLU A 252 0.00 -3.53 12.38
CA GLU A 252 -0.74 -4.25 11.34
C GLU A 252 -0.55 -5.76 11.44
N TYR A 253 0.64 -6.22 11.82
CA TYR A 253 0.85 -7.63 12.09
C TYR A 253 -0.01 -8.12 13.29
N ALA A 254 -0.20 -7.31 14.32
CA ALA A 254 -1.12 -7.65 15.42
C ALA A 254 -2.58 -7.77 14.92
N HIS A 255 -3.03 -6.91 14.01
CA HIS A 255 -4.33 -7.07 13.35
C HIS A 255 -4.44 -8.39 12.60
N LEU A 256 -3.42 -8.79 11.84
CA LEU A 256 -3.39 -10.07 11.15
C LEU A 256 -3.48 -11.24 12.14
N LEU A 257 -2.72 -11.21 13.25
CA LEU A 257 -2.77 -12.25 14.29
C LEU A 257 -4.15 -12.38 14.94
N LEU A 258 -4.87 -11.26 15.09
CA LEU A 258 -6.21 -11.24 15.66
C LEU A 258 -7.32 -11.45 14.61
N HIS A 259 -6.95 -11.80 13.37
CA HIS A 259 -7.86 -12.01 12.24
C HIS A 259 -8.73 -10.78 11.93
N THR A 260 -8.15 -9.59 12.07
CA THR A 260 -8.82 -8.32 11.82
C THR A 260 -7.98 -7.51 10.84
N GLY A 261 -8.34 -7.48 9.57
CA GLY A 261 -7.73 -6.57 8.61
C GLY A 261 -8.45 -5.23 8.60
N GLY A 262 -7.74 -4.16 8.34
CA GLY A 262 -8.36 -2.83 8.28
C GLY A 262 -7.40 -1.70 7.99
N LEU A 263 -7.94 -0.48 7.95
CA LEU A 263 -7.19 0.76 7.79
C LEU A 263 -7.08 1.42 9.17
N CYS A 264 -5.87 1.60 9.66
CA CYS A 264 -5.60 2.10 11.01
C CYS A 264 -5.01 3.50 11.01
N ASP A 265 -5.44 4.28 12.00
CA ASP A 265 -4.80 5.52 12.43
C ASP A 265 -4.33 5.33 13.88
N THR A 266 -3.01 5.33 14.09
CA THR A 266 -2.40 5.04 15.40
C THR A 266 -2.47 6.21 16.40
N VAL A 267 -3.16 7.30 16.08
CA VAL A 267 -3.09 8.55 16.86
C VAL A 267 -4.05 8.59 18.05
N THR A 268 -5.00 7.66 18.23
CA THR A 268 -6.08 7.83 19.21
C THR A 268 -6.01 6.89 20.40
N ASP A 269 -5.60 7.48 21.53
CA ASP A 269 -5.50 6.87 22.85
C ASP A 269 -6.56 7.28 23.86
N ALA A 270 -7.60 7.99 23.48
CA ALA A 270 -8.59 8.48 24.43
C ALA A 270 -9.68 7.41 24.71
N GLY A 271 -9.59 6.79 25.88
CA GLY A 271 -10.66 6.06 26.57
C GLY A 271 -11.44 5.04 25.73
N ALA A 272 -11.06 3.77 25.82
CA ALA A 272 -11.64 2.65 25.05
C ALA A 272 -13.12 2.40 25.42
N THR A 273 -14.06 3.08 24.77
CA THR A 273 -15.50 2.86 24.95
C THR A 273 -16.15 2.01 23.88
N SER A 274 -15.62 2.00 22.65
CA SER A 274 -16.12 1.16 21.55
C SER A 274 -15.30 -0.12 21.38
N PRO A 275 -15.89 -1.20 20.79
CA PRO A 275 -15.16 -2.42 20.47
C PRO A 275 -13.93 -2.18 19.59
N ASP A 276 -14.03 -1.26 18.63
CA ASP A 276 -12.94 -0.95 17.70
C ASP A 276 -11.78 -0.26 18.42
N ARG A 277 -12.04 0.69 19.31
CA ARG A 277 -10.98 1.31 20.13
C ARG A 277 -10.27 0.31 21.05
N ARG A 278 -11.00 -0.65 21.61
CA ARG A 278 -10.39 -1.72 22.43
C ARG A 278 -9.49 -2.61 21.58
N LEU A 279 -9.90 -2.90 20.34
CA LEU A 279 -9.09 -3.66 19.41
C LEU A 279 -7.80 -2.89 19.06
N GLU A 280 -7.92 -1.59 18.73
CA GLU A 280 -6.77 -0.73 18.46
C GLU A 280 -5.78 -0.66 19.62
N ALA A 281 -6.30 -0.45 20.84
CA ALA A 281 -5.48 -0.43 22.05
C ALA A 281 -4.77 -1.78 22.28
N ARG A 282 -5.45 -2.89 21.98
CA ARG A 282 -4.90 -4.24 22.07
C ARG A 282 -3.79 -4.46 21.02
N CYS A 283 -4.01 -4.06 19.76
CA CYS A 283 -3.01 -4.14 18.70
C CYS A 283 -1.77 -3.29 19.03
N ASN A 284 -1.97 -2.08 19.57
CA ASN A 284 -0.89 -1.21 20.05
C ASN A 284 -0.07 -1.89 21.17
N ALA A 285 -0.73 -2.53 22.14
CA ALA A 285 -0.07 -3.23 23.24
C ALA A 285 0.75 -4.45 22.74
N ILE A 286 0.19 -5.25 21.84
CA ILE A 286 0.86 -6.40 21.22
C ILE A 286 2.08 -5.93 20.42
N ALA A 287 1.93 -4.92 19.55
CA ALA A 287 3.04 -4.36 18.77
C ALA A 287 4.18 -3.84 19.67
N ALA A 288 3.82 -3.07 20.72
CA ALA A 288 4.77 -2.58 21.70
C ALA A 288 5.50 -3.72 22.42
N ALA A 289 4.81 -4.79 22.80
CA ALA A 289 5.40 -5.94 23.46
C ALA A 289 6.29 -6.79 22.53
N ILE A 290 5.95 -6.90 21.23
CA ILE A 290 6.81 -7.52 20.22
C ILE A 290 8.12 -6.73 20.06
N LEU A 291 8.03 -5.41 19.90
CA LEU A 291 9.19 -4.54 19.72
C LEU A 291 10.03 -4.42 21.00
N MET A 292 9.36 -4.22 22.12
CA MET A 292 9.95 -3.90 23.43
C MET A 292 9.52 -4.92 24.50
N PRO A 293 10.05 -6.16 24.47
CA PRO A 293 9.73 -7.18 25.50
C PRO A 293 10.04 -6.64 26.89
N GLN A 294 9.15 -6.90 27.85
CA GLN A 294 9.29 -6.40 29.22
C GLN A 294 10.66 -6.68 29.82
N ALA A 295 11.16 -7.92 29.71
CA ALA A 295 12.47 -8.27 30.25
C ALA A 295 13.60 -7.46 29.64
N ALA A 296 13.57 -7.23 28.33
CA ALA A 296 14.59 -6.45 27.62
C ALA A 296 14.53 -4.95 27.97
N VAL A 297 13.32 -4.39 28.14
CA VAL A 297 13.13 -3.00 28.60
C VAL A 297 13.66 -2.83 30.02
N LEU A 298 13.30 -3.74 30.94
CA LEU A 298 13.72 -3.67 32.34
C LEU A 298 15.23 -3.91 32.52
N ALA A 299 15.89 -4.55 31.56
CA ALA A 299 17.33 -4.76 31.55
C ALA A 299 18.12 -3.53 31.05
N GLN A 300 17.46 -2.49 30.50
CA GLN A 300 18.18 -1.30 30.05
C GLN A 300 18.83 -0.56 31.22
N PRO A 301 20.12 -0.16 31.11
CA PRO A 301 20.83 0.55 32.19
C PRO A 301 20.10 1.80 32.68
N GLU A 302 19.51 2.57 31.76
CA GLU A 302 18.74 3.79 32.06
C GLU A 302 17.48 3.49 32.87
N VAL A 303 16.85 2.31 32.65
CA VAL A 303 15.67 1.87 33.39
C VAL A 303 16.06 1.34 34.75
N GLN A 304 17.14 0.55 34.84
CA GLN A 304 17.68 0.04 36.11
C GLN A 304 18.13 1.15 37.04
N ALA A 305 18.75 2.20 36.50
CA ALA A 305 19.17 3.37 37.28
C ALA A 305 17.98 4.17 37.87
N ARG A 306 16.75 3.91 37.39
CA ARG A 306 15.51 4.66 37.75
C ARG A 306 14.44 3.71 38.28
N VAL A 307 14.74 3.02 39.38
CA VAL A 307 13.82 1.99 39.95
C VAL A 307 12.49 2.59 40.44
N ASN A 308 12.48 3.87 40.78
CA ASN A 308 11.28 4.55 41.26
C ASN A 308 10.52 5.25 40.10
N ALA A 309 9.22 5.03 40.00
CA ALA A 309 8.34 5.63 38.98
C ALA A 309 8.36 7.19 39.02
N ARG A 310 8.82 7.81 40.10
CA ARG A 310 9.00 9.27 40.25
C ARG A 310 10.37 9.77 39.79
N ALA A 311 11.25 8.92 39.29
CA ALA A 311 12.54 9.37 38.80
C ALA A 311 12.35 10.27 37.55
N SER A 312 13.14 11.32 37.46
CA SER A 312 13.10 12.22 36.31
C SER A 312 13.70 11.54 35.07
N TRP A 313 12.98 11.57 33.96
CA TRP A 313 13.44 11.16 32.66
C TRP A 313 13.78 12.37 31.80
N THR A 314 14.97 12.39 31.24
CA THR A 314 15.34 13.35 30.21
C THR A 314 15.10 12.75 28.83
N TYR A 315 14.93 13.60 27.83
CA TYR A 315 14.79 13.13 26.44
C TYR A 315 15.98 12.25 26.02
N SER A 316 17.20 12.67 26.36
CA SER A 316 18.43 11.92 26.01
C SER A 316 18.49 10.54 26.68
N SER A 317 18.07 10.40 27.94
CA SER A 317 18.05 9.09 28.61
C SER A 317 16.98 8.16 28.03
N LEU A 318 15.82 8.72 27.64
CA LEU A 318 14.78 7.95 26.94
C LEU A 318 15.25 7.54 25.53
N ALA A 319 15.91 8.45 24.80
CA ALA A 319 16.43 8.15 23.48
C ALA A 319 17.50 7.06 23.52
N ALA A 320 18.40 7.08 24.50
CA ALA A 320 19.41 6.04 24.70
C ALA A 320 18.77 4.68 24.99
N ALA A 321 17.76 4.64 25.88
CA ALA A 321 17.06 3.40 26.22
C ALA A 321 16.17 2.88 25.08
N ALA A 322 15.65 3.73 24.21
CA ALA A 322 14.83 3.38 23.04
C ALA A 322 15.65 2.86 21.85
N ALA A 323 16.90 3.33 21.71
CA ALA A 323 17.75 3.04 20.57
C ALA A 323 17.92 1.53 20.26
N PRO A 324 18.16 0.64 21.26
CA PRO A 324 18.28 -0.80 21.02
C PRO A 324 17.05 -1.48 20.42
N PHE A 325 15.89 -0.82 20.50
CA PHE A 325 14.62 -1.32 19.98
C PHE A 325 14.24 -0.68 18.62
N GLY A 326 14.95 0.35 18.20
CA GLY A 326 14.64 1.09 16.95
C GLY A 326 13.36 1.93 17.01
N VAL A 327 12.78 2.14 18.20
CA VAL A 327 11.50 2.85 18.41
C VAL A 327 11.70 4.33 18.71
N SER A 328 10.60 5.11 18.65
CA SER A 328 10.61 6.51 19.07
C SER A 328 10.73 6.65 20.59
N THR A 329 11.23 7.79 21.03
CA THR A 329 11.31 8.14 22.45
C THR A 329 9.91 8.14 23.11
N GLU A 330 8.91 8.59 22.37
CA GLU A 330 7.51 8.59 22.82
C GLU A 330 6.98 7.15 23.00
N ALA A 331 7.18 6.27 22.00
CA ALA A 331 6.73 4.87 22.10
C ALA A 331 7.43 4.13 23.27
N PHE A 332 8.72 4.40 23.50
CA PHE A 332 9.44 3.85 24.63
C PHE A 332 8.90 4.38 25.98
N LEU A 333 8.65 5.68 26.09
CA LEU A 333 8.07 6.29 27.29
C LEU A 333 6.69 5.70 27.59
N ARG A 334 5.86 5.51 26.57
CA ARG A 334 4.55 4.89 26.72
C ARG A 334 4.68 3.45 27.24
N ARG A 335 5.62 2.67 26.69
CA ARG A 335 5.89 1.31 27.19
C ARG A 335 6.30 1.30 28.64
N LEU A 336 7.07 2.30 29.11
CA LEU A 336 7.42 2.44 30.53
C LEU A 336 6.20 2.74 31.42
N VAL A 337 5.21 3.49 30.91
CA VAL A 337 3.92 3.71 31.60
C VAL A 337 3.18 2.37 31.73
N ASP A 338 3.04 1.63 30.64
CA ASP A 338 2.37 0.31 30.62
C ASP A 338 3.01 -0.68 31.60
N LEU A 339 4.35 -0.59 31.75
CA LEU A 339 5.11 -1.40 32.70
C LEU A 339 5.15 -0.84 34.13
N GLY A 340 4.42 0.24 34.42
CA GLY A 340 4.37 0.87 35.74
C GLY A 340 5.69 1.52 36.19
N ARG A 341 6.58 1.85 35.25
CA ARG A 341 7.90 2.45 35.52
C ARG A 341 7.90 3.98 35.42
N VAL A 342 6.85 4.54 34.87
CA VAL A 342 6.65 6.00 34.74
C VAL A 342 5.20 6.34 35.07
N ASP A 343 5.02 7.46 35.73
CA ASP A 343 3.68 7.98 36.05
C ASP A 343 2.95 8.43 34.77
N PRO A 344 1.67 8.06 34.58
CA PRO A 344 0.88 8.51 33.42
C PRO A 344 0.81 10.02 33.22
N GLY A 345 0.83 10.78 34.34
CA GLY A 345 0.85 12.25 34.29
C GLY A 345 2.12 12.81 33.67
N PHE A 346 3.27 12.15 33.92
CA PHE A 346 4.52 12.53 33.27
C PHE A 346 4.44 12.32 31.75
N TYR A 347 3.87 11.21 31.30
CA TYR A 347 3.65 10.94 29.87
C TYR A 347 2.74 12.01 29.25
N SER A 348 1.60 12.28 29.88
CA SER A 348 0.64 13.26 29.35
C SER A 348 1.25 14.66 29.22
N ALA A 349 2.08 15.07 30.20
CA ALA A 349 2.77 16.35 30.16
C ALA A 349 3.87 16.47 29.07
N ARG A 350 4.40 15.35 28.59
CA ARG A 350 5.48 15.32 27.59
C ARG A 350 5.03 14.93 26.19
N ARG A 351 3.81 14.43 26.06
CA ARG A 351 3.29 13.91 24.79
C ARG A 351 3.33 14.95 23.67
N GLU A 352 2.89 16.16 23.91
CA GLU A 352 2.90 17.26 22.93
C GLU A 352 4.32 17.61 22.46
N GLU A 353 5.27 17.71 23.41
CA GLU A 353 6.67 17.98 23.10
C GLU A 353 7.26 16.89 22.18
N TYR A 354 6.92 15.62 22.45
CA TYR A 354 7.46 14.51 21.68
C TYR A 354 6.80 14.34 20.32
N LEU A 355 5.52 14.66 20.21
CA LEU A 355 4.82 14.71 18.92
C LEU A 355 5.38 15.82 18.04
N ALA A 356 5.61 17.02 18.56
CA ALA A 356 6.20 18.11 17.80
C ALA A 356 7.62 17.76 17.30
N ARG A 357 8.44 17.11 18.13
CA ARG A 357 9.79 16.64 17.72
C ARG A 357 9.71 15.54 16.64
N TYR A 358 8.72 14.67 16.73
CA TYR A 358 8.49 13.65 15.74
C TYR A 358 8.10 14.25 14.37
N GLU A 359 7.23 15.26 14.37
CA GLU A 359 6.85 16.01 13.16
C GLU A 359 8.05 16.72 12.52
N ASP A 360 8.94 17.30 13.33
CA ASP A 360 10.19 17.91 12.85
C ASP A 360 11.15 16.87 12.24
N GLU A 361 11.26 15.66 12.82
CA GLU A 361 12.05 14.55 12.27
C GLU A 361 11.46 14.05 10.95
N GLU A 362 10.13 13.95 10.86
CA GLU A 362 9.40 13.56 9.65
C GLU A 362 9.65 14.57 8.51
N ALA A 363 9.53 15.86 8.78
CA ALA A 363 9.79 16.91 7.80
C ALA A 363 11.22 16.86 7.23
N LYS A 364 12.21 16.49 8.06
CA LYS A 364 13.62 16.34 7.63
C LYS A 364 13.87 15.05 6.82
N SER A 365 13.04 14.04 6.97
CA SER A 365 13.19 12.77 6.24
C SER A 365 12.59 12.81 4.81
N GLN A 366 11.83 13.83 4.48
CA GLN A 366 11.22 14.07 3.17
C GLN A 366 12.26 14.64 2.20
N GLY A 367 13.12 13.82 1.64
CA GLY A 367 14.06 14.29 0.62
C GLY A 367 14.83 13.19 -0.08
N GLY A 368 14.63 13.10 -1.39
CA GLY A 368 15.51 12.59 -2.42
C GLY A 368 16.29 11.32 -2.10
N GLY A 369 15.71 10.17 -2.41
CA GLY A 369 16.41 8.89 -2.40
C GLY A 369 16.66 8.34 -3.80
N ASP A 370 17.52 7.34 -3.92
CA ASP A 370 17.73 6.58 -5.15
C ASP A 370 16.40 5.98 -5.61
N TRP A 371 16.01 6.22 -6.86
CA TRP A 371 14.75 5.78 -7.44
C TRP A 371 14.55 4.26 -7.30
N TYR A 372 15.61 3.46 -7.49
CA TYR A 372 15.52 2.00 -7.39
C TYR A 372 15.27 1.54 -5.96
N ARG A 373 15.89 2.19 -4.97
CA ARG A 373 15.64 1.89 -3.55
C ARG A 373 14.23 2.25 -3.13
N ASN A 374 13.73 3.41 -3.58
CA ASN A 374 12.35 3.82 -3.31
C ASN A 374 11.35 2.88 -3.99
N THR A 375 11.55 2.55 -5.27
CA THR A 375 10.69 1.62 -6.01
C THR A 375 10.70 0.22 -5.39
N ALA A 376 11.87 -0.30 -5.00
CA ALA A 376 11.95 -1.61 -4.33
C ALA A 376 11.25 -1.61 -2.96
N ARG A 377 11.30 -0.50 -2.21
CA ARG A 377 10.53 -0.33 -0.97
C ARG A 377 9.02 -0.33 -1.26
N ASP A 378 8.58 0.48 -2.23
CA ASP A 378 7.17 0.70 -2.53
C ASP A 378 6.49 -0.58 -3.08
N LEU A 379 7.19 -1.32 -3.94
CA LEU A 379 6.73 -2.62 -4.44
C LEU A 379 6.85 -3.75 -3.40
N GLY A 380 7.60 -3.54 -2.32
CA GLY A 380 7.98 -4.60 -1.38
C GLY A 380 9.22 -5.36 -1.84
N LYS A 381 10.25 -5.39 -0.99
CA LYS A 381 11.53 -6.06 -1.33
C LYS A 381 11.34 -7.56 -1.58
N GLY A 382 10.48 -8.21 -0.81
CA GLY A 382 10.14 -9.63 -0.98
C GLY A 382 9.49 -9.90 -2.33
N TYR A 383 8.52 -9.09 -2.71
CA TYR A 383 7.85 -9.20 -4.01
C TYR A 383 8.82 -8.97 -5.18
N VAL A 384 9.66 -7.94 -5.11
CA VAL A 384 10.68 -7.69 -6.14
C VAL A 384 11.64 -8.87 -6.27
N ARG A 385 12.06 -9.49 -5.16
CA ARG A 385 12.90 -10.70 -5.18
C ARG A 385 12.17 -11.86 -5.82
N LEU A 386 10.91 -12.13 -5.42
CA LEU A 386 10.10 -13.22 -5.98
C LEU A 386 10.00 -13.13 -7.50
N VAL A 387 9.59 -11.97 -8.03
CA VAL A 387 9.48 -11.75 -9.49
C VAL A 387 10.84 -11.85 -10.19
N SER A 388 11.89 -11.26 -9.60
CA SER A 388 13.22 -11.29 -10.19
C SER A 388 13.83 -12.69 -10.20
N ASP A 389 13.53 -13.51 -9.20
CA ASP A 389 13.98 -14.90 -9.11
C ASP A 389 13.25 -15.80 -10.11
N ALA A 390 11.93 -15.61 -10.26
CA ALA A 390 11.15 -16.30 -11.30
C ALA A 390 11.67 -15.97 -12.71
N TYR A 391 11.99 -14.70 -12.97
CA TYR A 391 12.62 -14.28 -14.22
C TYR A 391 14.00 -14.93 -14.43
N ARG A 392 14.88 -14.93 -13.42
CA ARG A 392 16.21 -15.56 -13.52
C ARG A 392 16.13 -17.08 -13.75
N ARG A 393 15.15 -17.74 -13.17
CA ARG A 393 14.88 -19.17 -13.35
C ARG A 393 14.12 -19.47 -14.64
N ARG A 394 13.76 -18.45 -15.44
CA ARG A 394 13.00 -18.57 -16.69
C ARG A 394 11.59 -19.14 -16.52
N VAL A 395 10.99 -18.99 -15.35
CA VAL A 395 9.57 -19.31 -15.11
C VAL A 395 8.69 -18.30 -15.85
N ILE A 396 9.11 -17.03 -15.84
CA ILE A 396 8.49 -15.95 -16.61
C ILE A 396 9.52 -15.28 -17.54
N ASP A 397 9.04 -14.67 -18.61
CA ASP A 397 9.89 -13.91 -19.52
C ASP A 397 10.16 -12.47 -19.04
N SER A 398 11.00 -11.74 -19.79
CA SER A 398 11.39 -10.38 -19.42
C SER A 398 10.25 -9.37 -19.53
N TYR A 399 9.30 -9.59 -20.43
CA TYR A 399 8.13 -8.73 -20.60
C TYR A 399 7.17 -8.91 -19.42
N THR A 400 6.89 -10.13 -19.05
CA THR A 400 6.05 -10.48 -17.87
C THR A 400 6.67 -9.91 -16.59
N ALA A 401 7.99 -10.12 -16.36
CA ALA A 401 8.68 -9.56 -15.20
C ALA A 401 8.62 -8.03 -15.15
N ALA A 402 8.82 -7.35 -16.29
CA ALA A 402 8.71 -5.90 -16.40
C ALA A 402 7.29 -5.41 -16.10
N THR A 403 6.27 -6.15 -16.56
CA THR A 403 4.86 -5.87 -16.31
C THR A 403 4.51 -6.04 -14.84
N TYR A 404 4.91 -7.13 -14.19
CA TYR A 404 4.65 -7.40 -12.77
C TYR A 404 5.31 -6.37 -11.85
N LEU A 405 6.51 -5.92 -12.20
CA LEU A 405 7.23 -4.88 -11.46
C LEU A 405 6.84 -3.45 -11.88
N ASN A 406 6.03 -3.30 -12.93
CA ASN A 406 5.68 -2.00 -13.52
C ASN A 406 6.92 -1.13 -13.82
N VAL A 407 7.94 -1.73 -14.45
CA VAL A 407 9.21 -1.08 -14.83
C VAL A 407 9.62 -1.45 -16.25
N LYS A 408 10.64 -0.78 -16.80
CA LYS A 408 11.24 -1.19 -18.09
C LYS A 408 12.11 -2.44 -17.88
N VAL A 409 12.20 -3.31 -18.89
CA VAL A 409 13.06 -4.52 -18.87
C VAL A 409 14.49 -4.19 -18.44
N SER A 410 15.06 -3.08 -18.94
CA SER A 410 16.41 -2.63 -18.60
C SER A 410 16.61 -2.25 -17.12
N GLN A 411 15.53 -2.06 -16.37
CA GLN A 411 15.58 -1.65 -14.95
C GLN A 411 15.50 -2.84 -13.99
N ILE A 412 15.07 -4.03 -14.46
CA ILE A 412 14.82 -5.21 -13.61
C ILE A 412 16.06 -5.57 -12.78
N SER A 413 17.22 -5.72 -13.42
CA SER A 413 18.44 -6.15 -12.72
C SER A 413 18.88 -5.18 -11.62
N ARG A 414 18.79 -3.88 -11.88
CA ARG A 414 19.15 -2.86 -10.87
C ARG A 414 18.11 -2.78 -9.74
N LEU A 415 16.84 -2.98 -10.06
CA LEU A 415 15.79 -3.06 -9.06
C LEU A 415 15.97 -4.29 -8.14
N ALA A 416 16.30 -5.46 -8.73
CA ALA A 416 16.61 -6.67 -7.98
C ALA A 416 17.81 -6.47 -7.02
N GLN A 417 18.86 -5.75 -7.46
CA GLN A 417 19.99 -5.39 -6.60
C GLN A 417 19.57 -4.49 -5.43
N ALA A 418 18.66 -3.52 -5.67
CA ALA A 418 18.13 -2.65 -4.63
C ALA A 418 17.25 -3.39 -3.61
N ALA A 419 16.60 -4.48 -4.02
CA ALA A 419 15.77 -5.33 -3.18
C ALA A 419 16.55 -6.42 -2.44
N ALA A 420 17.83 -6.65 -2.76
CA ALA A 420 18.65 -7.67 -2.13
C ALA A 420 18.75 -7.45 -0.61
N LEU A 421 18.73 -8.56 0.14
CA LEU A 421 18.99 -8.53 1.56
C LEU A 421 20.47 -8.16 1.77
N ARG A 422 20.70 -7.01 2.39
CA ARG A 422 22.05 -6.56 2.77
C ARG A 422 22.02 -6.21 4.25
N ASN A 423 22.98 -6.75 5.00
CA ASN A 423 23.37 -6.11 6.24
C ASN A 423 23.95 -4.74 5.84
N ALA A 424 23.54 -3.67 6.51
CA ALA A 424 24.22 -2.40 6.35
C ALA A 424 25.70 -2.61 6.76
N VAL A 425 26.61 -2.27 5.87
CA VAL A 425 28.05 -2.22 6.14
C VAL A 425 28.34 -0.88 6.80
#